data_32f370b1a85e9ca6bdecfe3aa798b876
#
_entry.id   32f370b1a85e9ca6bdecfe3aa798b876
#
_cell.length_a   1.000
_cell.length_b   1.000
_cell.length_c   1.000
_cell.angle_alpha   90.00
_cell.angle_beta   90.00
_cell.angle_gamma   90.00
#
_symmetry.space_group_name_H-M   'P 1'
#
loop_
_entity.id
_entity.type
_entity.pdbx_description
1 polymer ?
#
loop_
_entity_poly.entity_id
_entity_poly.type
_entity_poly.pdbx_seq_one_letter_code
_entity_poly.pdbx_strand_id
1 'polypeptide(L)'
;MLVSGCNDESISLESDIISFGSNTANAVGPILKVIESEYGINEVFLTTVHGYSNSNRLADVAGAGFRKNRAAGENIIPSITNSSKVIESALPMLKDKIASFSMTVPVPDGSTIDLTLNLKTKTSKDEVNSYLEKVIKDNSLKNIIGFTYDPIVSSDVVGNSLSGLIDGLSTMCIDEDKLKLIIWFDNGWGYASRIIAVSYTHLTLPTIAGV
;
A
#
# COMPACT_ATOMS: atom_id res chain seq x y z
N MET A 1 15.08 5.46 4.49
CA MET A 1 13.69 4.97 4.59
C MET A 1 13.58 3.70 3.78
N LEU A 2 12.90 2.71 4.33
CA LEU A 2 12.72 1.39 3.73
C LEU A 2 11.25 1.14 3.45
N VAL A 3 10.92 0.63 2.27
CA VAL A 3 9.64 0.02 1.91
C VAL A 3 9.95 -1.37 1.39
N SER A 4 9.56 -2.39 2.18
CA SER A 4 9.89 -3.79 1.89
C SER A 4 9.33 -4.23 0.54
N GLY A 5 10.16 -4.92 -0.25
CA GLY A 5 9.87 -5.28 -1.64
C GLY A 5 10.13 -4.16 -2.66
N CYS A 6 10.45 -2.93 -2.21
CA CYS A 6 10.80 -1.82 -3.10
C CYS A 6 12.31 -1.57 -3.16
N ASN A 7 12.92 -1.32 -2.01
CA ASN A 7 14.30 -0.88 -1.88
C ASN A 7 15.04 -1.57 -0.70
N ASP A 8 14.85 -2.87 -0.57
CA ASP A 8 15.43 -3.67 0.53
C ASP A 8 16.95 -3.58 0.58
N GLU A 9 17.61 -3.41 -0.57
CA GLU A 9 19.06 -3.20 -0.69
C GLU A 9 19.56 -1.88 -0.08
N SER A 10 18.67 -0.95 0.22
CA SER A 10 19.01 0.35 0.84
C SER A 10 19.22 0.28 2.36
N ILE A 11 19.04 -0.90 2.97
CA ILE A 11 19.27 -1.07 4.41
C ILE A 11 20.77 -1.02 4.69
N SER A 12 21.17 -0.11 5.59
CA SER A 12 22.50 -0.12 6.19
C SER A 12 22.41 -0.51 7.65
N LEU A 13 23.20 -1.51 8.07
CA LEU A 13 23.35 -1.92 9.46
C LEU A 13 24.02 -0.84 10.32
N GLU A 14 24.63 0.16 9.70
CA GLU A 14 25.25 1.31 10.38
C GLU A 14 24.23 2.41 10.72
N SER A 15 22.98 2.26 10.29
CA SER A 15 21.94 3.26 10.54
C SER A 15 21.35 3.10 11.93
N ASP A 16 21.50 4.11 12.80
CA ASP A 16 20.89 4.13 14.14
C ASP A 16 19.36 4.16 14.11
N ILE A 17 18.77 4.68 13.03
CA ILE A 17 17.31 4.85 12.87
C ILE A 17 16.89 4.41 11.46
N ILE A 18 15.90 3.53 11.39
CA ILE A 18 15.28 3.09 10.15
C ILE A 18 13.80 3.50 10.16
N SER A 19 13.37 4.26 9.14
CA SER A 19 11.97 4.56 8.91
C SER A 19 11.38 3.56 7.91
N PHE A 20 10.22 2.99 8.22
CA PHE A 20 9.50 2.05 7.35
C PHE A 20 8.45 2.73 6.46
N GLY A 21 8.51 4.06 6.33
CA GLY A 21 7.57 4.82 5.51
C GLY A 21 6.14 4.79 6.06
N SER A 22 5.15 4.73 5.18
CA SER A 22 3.73 4.65 5.54
C SER A 22 3.15 3.26 5.24
N ASN A 23 2.05 2.89 5.95
CA ASN A 23 1.29 1.67 5.66
C ASN A 23 0.82 1.62 4.20
N THR A 24 0.29 2.73 3.67
CA THR A 24 -0.11 2.87 2.26
C THR A 24 1.06 2.60 1.30
N ALA A 25 2.26 3.16 1.58
CA ALA A 25 3.43 2.92 0.74
C ALA A 25 3.88 1.45 0.77
N ASN A 26 3.78 0.80 1.93
CA ASN A 26 4.08 -0.63 2.05
C ASN A 26 3.04 -1.52 1.34
N ALA A 27 1.78 -1.09 1.28
CA ALA A 27 0.72 -1.82 0.59
C ALA A 27 0.85 -1.72 -0.94
N VAL A 28 1.20 -0.55 -1.48
CA VAL A 28 1.14 -0.29 -2.93
C VAL A 28 2.52 -0.25 -3.59
N GLY A 29 3.57 0.11 -2.88
CA GLY A 29 4.92 0.27 -3.44
C GLY A 29 5.44 -0.98 -4.18
N PRO A 30 5.41 -2.18 -3.57
CA PRO A 30 5.84 -3.41 -4.24
C PRO A 30 5.04 -3.71 -5.52
N ILE A 31 3.74 -3.40 -5.51
CA ILE A 31 2.86 -3.57 -6.68
C ILE A 31 3.25 -2.61 -7.79
N LEU A 32 3.48 -1.33 -7.46
CA LEU A 32 3.94 -0.33 -8.42
C LEU A 32 5.30 -0.68 -9.03
N LYS A 33 6.22 -1.23 -8.22
CA LYS A 33 7.54 -1.66 -8.71
C LYS A 33 7.44 -2.72 -9.80
N VAL A 34 6.63 -3.77 -9.58
CA VAL A 34 6.49 -4.86 -10.55
C VAL A 34 5.71 -4.43 -11.79
N ILE A 35 4.70 -3.57 -11.64
CA ILE A 35 3.95 -3.01 -12.78
C ILE A 35 4.83 -2.05 -13.59
N GLU A 36 5.62 -1.18 -12.96
CA GLU A 36 6.56 -0.31 -13.69
C GLU A 36 7.59 -1.13 -14.48
N SER A 37 8.08 -2.24 -13.91
CA SER A 37 9.05 -3.11 -14.56
C SER A 37 8.50 -3.80 -15.81
N GLU A 38 7.25 -4.22 -15.80
CA GLU A 38 6.64 -5.01 -16.89
C GLU A 38 5.98 -4.12 -17.95
N TYR A 39 5.16 -3.18 -17.48
CA TYR A 39 4.30 -2.39 -18.37
C TYR A 39 4.76 -0.93 -18.53
N GLY A 40 5.60 -0.44 -17.61
CA GLY A 40 5.92 0.97 -17.49
C GLY A 40 4.72 1.81 -17.05
N ILE A 41 4.96 2.87 -16.27
CA ILE A 41 3.92 3.74 -15.73
C ILE A 41 4.15 5.17 -16.21
N ASN A 42 3.12 5.79 -16.78
CA ASN A 42 3.09 7.21 -17.11
C ASN A 42 2.61 8.01 -15.90
N GLU A 43 1.47 7.64 -15.31
CA GLU A 43 0.77 8.37 -14.27
C GLU A 43 0.10 7.41 -13.28
N VAL A 44 0.00 7.84 -12.01
CA VAL A 44 -0.63 7.12 -10.91
C VAL A 44 -1.59 8.05 -10.18
N PHE A 45 -2.85 7.64 -10.06
CA PHE A 45 -3.81 8.22 -9.13
C PHE A 45 -4.10 7.21 -8.02
N LEU A 46 -3.83 7.61 -6.78
CA LEU A 46 -3.96 6.76 -5.61
C LEU A 46 -4.93 7.40 -4.62
N THR A 47 -6.04 6.73 -4.35
CA THR A 47 -6.95 7.10 -3.28
C THR A 47 -6.95 6.03 -2.20
N THR A 48 -6.53 6.39 -0.99
CA THR A 48 -6.62 5.50 0.16
C THR A 48 -7.91 5.77 0.93
N VAL A 49 -8.68 4.73 1.18
CA VAL A 49 -9.89 4.76 2.01
C VAL A 49 -9.58 4.04 3.31
N HIS A 50 -9.53 4.80 4.42
CA HIS A 50 -9.19 4.29 5.75
C HIS A 50 -10.38 4.23 6.68
N GLY A 51 -10.42 3.22 7.55
CA GLY A 51 -11.20 3.27 8.78
C GLY A 51 -10.76 4.46 9.66
N TYR A 52 -11.63 4.90 10.55
CA TYR A 52 -11.27 5.91 11.54
C TYR A 52 -10.32 5.32 12.60
N SER A 53 -9.52 6.18 13.22
CA SER A 53 -8.57 5.82 14.27
C SER A 53 -8.74 6.72 15.50
N ASN A 54 -7.97 6.46 16.55
CA ASN A 54 -7.95 7.29 17.77
C ASN A 54 -7.53 8.76 17.53
N SER A 55 -6.96 9.08 16.37
CA SER A 55 -6.66 10.46 15.98
C SER A 55 -7.87 11.22 15.43
N ASN A 56 -8.95 10.52 15.11
CA ASN A 56 -10.19 11.10 14.60
C ASN A 56 -11.14 11.47 15.74
N ARG A 57 -12.00 12.44 15.50
CA ARG A 57 -13.05 12.83 16.46
C ARG A 57 -14.29 11.93 16.26
N LEU A 58 -14.86 11.45 17.36
CA LEU A 58 -16.10 10.65 17.32
C LEU A 58 -17.36 11.54 17.33
N ALA A 59 -17.24 12.79 17.78
CA ALA A 59 -18.30 13.80 17.72
C ALA A 59 -17.75 15.09 17.13
N ASP A 60 -18.63 15.91 16.55
CA ASP A 60 -18.26 17.25 16.06
C ASP A 60 -17.70 18.11 17.19
N VAL A 61 -16.55 18.73 16.97
CA VAL A 61 -15.91 19.63 17.94
C VAL A 61 -15.52 20.94 17.29
N ALA A 62 -15.58 22.03 18.04
CA ALA A 62 -15.09 23.32 17.57
C ALA A 62 -13.58 23.32 17.42
N GLY A 63 -13.05 24.01 16.40
CA GLY A 63 -11.62 24.18 16.16
C GLY A 63 -11.28 24.56 14.73
N ALA A 64 -10.00 24.84 14.47
CA ALA A 64 -9.52 25.33 13.17
C ALA A 64 -9.52 24.27 12.04
N GLY A 65 -9.62 23.00 12.37
CA GLY A 65 -9.58 21.91 11.38
C GLY A 65 -10.97 21.51 10.90
N PHE A 66 -11.64 22.33 10.09
CA PHE A 66 -13.05 22.15 9.68
C PHE A 66 -13.44 20.72 9.27
N ARG A 67 -12.60 20.01 8.53
CA ARG A 67 -12.85 18.60 8.16
C ARG A 67 -12.47 17.62 9.26
N LYS A 68 -11.29 17.80 9.89
CA LYS A 68 -10.77 16.88 10.92
C LYS A 68 -11.55 16.93 12.24
N ASN A 69 -12.35 17.97 12.45
CA ASN A 69 -13.16 18.16 13.65
C ASN A 69 -14.58 17.57 13.50
N ARG A 70 -14.91 16.99 12.35
CA ARG A 70 -16.19 16.32 12.13
C ARG A 70 -16.18 14.89 12.68
N ALA A 71 -17.35 14.42 13.09
CA ALA A 71 -17.57 13.08 13.62
C ALA A 71 -17.21 12.00 12.58
N ALA A 72 -16.15 11.24 12.82
CA ALA A 72 -15.64 10.26 11.87
C ALA A 72 -16.53 9.02 11.73
N GLY A 73 -17.34 8.71 12.73
CA GLY A 73 -18.34 7.63 12.68
C GLY A 73 -19.56 7.94 11.80
N GLU A 74 -19.72 9.18 11.34
CA GLU A 74 -20.89 9.64 10.59
C GLU A 74 -20.54 10.32 9.25
N ASN A 75 -19.24 10.54 8.98
CA ASN A 75 -18.80 11.32 7.84
C ASN A 75 -17.69 10.63 7.05
N ILE A 76 -17.68 10.82 5.73
CA ILE A 76 -16.50 10.59 4.88
C ILE A 76 -15.66 11.85 4.94
N ILE A 77 -14.43 11.74 5.48
CA ILE A 77 -13.54 12.88 5.74
C ILE A 77 -12.36 12.86 4.76
N PRO A 78 -12.32 13.78 3.77
CA PRO A 78 -11.18 13.89 2.87
C PRO A 78 -9.95 14.48 3.59
N SER A 79 -8.78 13.94 3.27
CA SER A 79 -7.48 14.37 3.82
C SER A 79 -6.39 14.39 2.76
N ILE A 80 -5.43 15.31 2.92
CA ILE A 80 -4.18 15.28 2.15
C ILE A 80 -3.27 14.22 2.79
N THR A 81 -2.58 13.44 1.97
CA THR A 81 -1.61 12.43 2.39
C THR A 81 -0.24 12.72 1.79
N ASN A 82 0.82 12.29 2.47
CA ASN A 82 2.19 12.34 1.97
C ASN A 82 2.66 11.00 1.36
N SER A 83 1.73 10.07 1.11
CA SER A 83 2.08 8.73 0.63
C SER A 83 2.80 8.74 -0.71
N SER A 84 2.46 9.67 -1.62
CA SER A 84 3.19 9.85 -2.89
C SER A 84 4.68 10.10 -2.67
N LYS A 85 5.04 11.04 -1.78
CA LYS A 85 6.44 11.36 -1.48
C LYS A 85 7.21 10.17 -0.89
N VAL A 86 6.54 9.37 -0.07
CA VAL A 86 7.12 8.15 0.52
C VAL A 86 7.38 7.11 -0.57
N ILE A 87 6.41 6.89 -1.47
CA ILE A 87 6.54 5.96 -2.59
C ILE A 87 7.65 6.42 -3.55
N GLU A 88 7.66 7.68 -3.93
CA GLU A 88 8.68 8.28 -4.82
C GLU A 88 10.10 8.19 -4.25
N SER A 89 10.24 8.32 -2.93
CA SER A 89 11.52 8.15 -2.26
C SER A 89 12.01 6.69 -2.30
N ALA A 90 11.11 5.71 -2.24
CA ALA A 90 11.44 4.29 -2.34
C ALA A 90 11.58 3.82 -3.80
N LEU A 91 10.86 4.46 -4.72
CA LEU A 91 10.82 4.16 -6.15
C LEU A 91 11.08 5.44 -6.98
N PRO A 92 12.35 5.88 -7.10
CA PRO A 92 12.69 7.13 -7.77
C PRO A 92 12.26 7.24 -9.23
N MET A 93 12.04 6.11 -9.92
CA MET A 93 11.53 6.07 -11.29
C MET A 93 10.08 6.57 -11.42
N LEU A 94 9.35 6.65 -10.31
CA LEU A 94 7.98 7.18 -10.25
C LEU A 94 7.90 8.64 -9.76
N LYS A 95 9.05 9.31 -9.65
CA LYS A 95 9.11 10.72 -9.22
C LYS A 95 8.22 11.60 -10.12
N ASP A 96 7.45 12.47 -9.48
CA ASP A 96 6.52 13.43 -10.11
C ASP A 96 5.39 12.78 -10.96
N LYS A 97 5.17 11.45 -10.81
CA LYS A 97 4.11 10.72 -11.52
C LYS A 97 2.91 10.36 -10.63
N ILE A 98 2.97 10.58 -9.31
CA ILE A 98 1.98 10.08 -8.37
C ILE A 98 1.16 11.22 -7.75
N ALA A 99 -0.15 11.21 -8.01
CA ALA A 99 -1.11 12.02 -7.26
C ALA A 99 -1.78 11.14 -6.19
N SER A 100 -1.73 11.56 -4.92
CA SER A 100 -2.27 10.78 -3.80
C SER A 100 -3.28 11.57 -2.98
N PHE A 101 -4.33 10.88 -2.55
CA PHE A 101 -5.44 11.40 -1.76
C PHE A 101 -5.86 10.39 -0.69
N SER A 102 -6.54 10.82 0.36
CA SER A 102 -7.01 9.94 1.43
C SER A 102 -8.41 10.32 1.87
N MET A 103 -9.23 9.32 2.21
CA MET A 103 -10.55 9.45 2.81
C MET A 103 -10.63 8.61 4.07
N THR A 104 -11.11 9.20 5.17
CA THR A 104 -11.53 8.45 6.35
C THR A 104 -13.03 8.17 6.23
N VAL A 105 -13.42 6.92 6.47
CA VAL A 105 -14.81 6.44 6.38
C VAL A 105 -15.29 5.88 7.71
N PRO A 106 -16.62 5.77 7.96
CA PRO A 106 -17.20 5.25 9.19
C PRO A 106 -17.03 3.72 9.35
N VAL A 107 -15.80 3.23 9.26
CA VAL A 107 -15.43 1.82 9.43
C VAL A 107 -14.33 1.74 10.48
N PRO A 108 -14.42 0.84 11.48
CA PRO A 108 -13.46 0.80 12.58
C PRO A 108 -12.07 0.32 12.16
N ASP A 109 -11.98 -0.60 11.18
CA ASP A 109 -10.72 -1.16 10.68
C ASP A 109 -10.91 -1.76 9.28
N GLY A 110 -9.78 -2.07 8.61
CA GLY A 110 -9.75 -2.52 7.22
C GLY A 110 -9.78 -1.34 6.25
N SER A 111 -8.72 -1.23 5.47
CA SER A 111 -8.49 -0.13 4.52
C SER A 111 -8.42 -0.66 3.10
N THR A 112 -8.71 0.20 2.14
CA THR A 112 -8.52 -0.10 0.73
C THR A 112 -7.84 1.04 -0.01
N ILE A 113 -7.14 0.69 -1.08
CA ILE A 113 -6.54 1.62 -2.04
C ILE A 113 -7.24 1.43 -3.37
N ASP A 114 -7.83 2.50 -3.90
CA ASP A 114 -8.21 2.63 -5.29
C ASP A 114 -6.99 3.17 -6.05
N LEU A 115 -6.36 2.30 -6.84
CA LEU A 115 -5.16 2.60 -7.61
C LEU A 115 -5.51 2.63 -9.09
N THR A 116 -5.37 3.79 -9.72
CA THR A 116 -5.57 3.97 -11.16
C THR A 116 -4.23 4.33 -11.81
N LEU A 117 -3.86 3.60 -12.86
CA LEU A 117 -2.59 3.72 -13.56
C LEU A 117 -2.83 3.99 -15.05
N ASN A 118 -2.00 4.87 -15.61
CA ASN A 118 -1.81 4.99 -17.04
C ASN A 118 -0.49 4.30 -17.41
N LEU A 119 -0.57 3.25 -18.21
CA LEU A 119 0.54 2.38 -18.58
C LEU A 119 1.19 2.83 -19.90
N LYS A 120 2.46 2.46 -20.12
CA LYS A 120 3.16 2.69 -21.38
C LYS A 120 2.89 1.57 -22.38
N THR A 121 2.71 0.35 -21.87
CA THR A 121 2.47 -0.85 -22.68
C THR A 121 1.01 -1.26 -22.56
N LYS A 122 0.41 -1.62 -23.67
CA LYS A 122 -0.95 -2.13 -23.73
C LYS A 122 -1.06 -3.50 -23.07
N THR A 123 -2.17 -3.73 -22.37
CA THR A 123 -2.45 -4.98 -21.66
C THR A 123 -3.95 -5.16 -21.45
N SER A 124 -4.32 -6.30 -20.88
CA SER A 124 -5.70 -6.63 -20.49
C SER A 124 -5.81 -6.94 -19.00
N LYS A 125 -7.04 -6.96 -18.47
CA LYS A 125 -7.32 -7.40 -17.10
C LYS A 125 -6.69 -8.77 -16.80
N ASP A 126 -6.90 -9.74 -17.69
CA ASP A 126 -6.49 -11.13 -17.47
C ASP A 126 -4.97 -11.29 -17.51
N GLU A 127 -4.29 -10.56 -18.40
CA GLU A 127 -2.82 -10.55 -18.47
C GLU A 127 -2.22 -9.96 -17.21
N VAL A 128 -2.74 -8.79 -16.73
CA VAL A 128 -2.24 -8.15 -15.51
C VAL A 128 -2.48 -9.05 -14.30
N ASN A 129 -3.67 -9.62 -14.14
CA ASN A 129 -3.97 -10.51 -13.01
C ASN A 129 -3.05 -11.73 -13.03
N SER A 130 -2.88 -12.38 -14.18
CA SER A 130 -1.99 -13.55 -14.35
C SER A 130 -0.54 -13.21 -14.03
N TYR A 131 -0.06 -12.04 -14.48
CA TYR A 131 1.28 -11.56 -14.20
C TYR A 131 1.49 -11.30 -12.71
N LEU A 132 0.59 -10.55 -12.06
CA LEU A 132 0.68 -10.24 -10.63
C LEU A 132 0.64 -11.51 -9.78
N GLU A 133 -0.26 -12.44 -10.09
CA GLU A 133 -0.36 -13.71 -9.37
C GLU A 133 0.93 -14.53 -9.47
N LYS A 134 1.52 -14.60 -10.67
CA LYS A 134 2.80 -15.27 -10.92
C LYS A 134 3.93 -14.62 -10.12
N VAL A 135 4.11 -13.31 -10.24
CA VAL A 135 5.21 -12.59 -9.57
C VAL A 135 5.11 -12.72 -8.05
N ILE A 136 3.90 -12.65 -7.49
CA ILE A 136 3.68 -12.80 -6.06
C ILE A 136 4.05 -14.22 -5.58
N LYS A 137 3.72 -15.25 -6.34
CA LYS A 137 4.02 -16.65 -5.98
C LYS A 137 5.52 -16.99 -6.09
N ASP A 138 6.19 -16.48 -7.09
CA ASP A 138 7.55 -16.87 -7.47
C ASP A 138 8.64 -15.96 -6.89
N ASN A 139 8.28 -14.84 -6.24
CA ASN A 139 9.20 -13.78 -5.85
C ASN A 139 9.22 -13.55 -4.33
N SER A 140 10.17 -12.70 -3.89
CA SER A 140 10.29 -12.15 -2.54
C SER A 140 9.04 -11.43 -2.02
N LEU A 141 8.05 -11.15 -2.89
CA LEU A 141 6.77 -10.55 -2.52
C LEU A 141 5.78 -11.51 -1.85
N LYS A 142 6.01 -12.83 -1.86
CA LYS A 142 5.09 -13.87 -1.37
C LYS A 142 4.52 -13.62 0.04
N ASN A 143 5.30 -13.05 0.94
CA ASN A 143 4.87 -12.76 2.31
C ASN A 143 4.64 -11.26 2.56
N ILE A 144 4.65 -10.46 1.50
CA ILE A 144 4.46 -9.01 1.55
C ILE A 144 3.13 -8.63 0.92
N ILE A 145 2.87 -9.12 -0.28
CA ILE A 145 1.66 -8.86 -1.05
C ILE A 145 0.95 -10.19 -1.33
N GLY A 146 -0.38 -10.18 -1.23
CA GLY A 146 -1.24 -11.27 -1.62
C GLY A 146 -2.09 -10.94 -2.83
N PHE A 147 -2.74 -11.97 -3.37
CA PHE A 147 -3.69 -11.88 -4.46
C PHE A 147 -4.87 -12.80 -4.18
N THR A 148 -6.10 -12.35 -4.41
CA THR A 148 -7.31 -13.17 -4.21
C THR A 148 -8.35 -12.93 -5.30
N TYR A 149 -9.18 -13.96 -5.54
CA TYR A 149 -10.43 -13.87 -6.28
C TYR A 149 -11.66 -14.07 -5.38
N ASP A 150 -11.47 -14.09 -4.06
CA ASP A 150 -12.58 -14.13 -3.13
C ASP A 150 -13.30 -12.77 -3.09
N PRO A 151 -14.63 -12.74 -2.96
CA PRO A 151 -15.41 -11.50 -2.90
C PRO A 151 -15.33 -10.87 -1.50
N ILE A 152 -14.15 -10.39 -1.12
CA ILE A 152 -13.86 -9.85 0.20
C ILE A 152 -14.28 -8.39 0.36
N VAL A 153 -14.47 -7.98 1.62
CA VAL A 153 -14.72 -6.60 2.04
C VAL A 153 -13.74 -6.19 3.14
N SER A 154 -13.82 -4.94 3.61
CA SER A 154 -12.87 -4.38 4.58
C SER A 154 -12.69 -5.19 5.87
N SER A 155 -13.76 -5.82 6.39
CA SER A 155 -13.68 -6.63 7.61
C SER A 155 -12.91 -7.95 7.44
N ASP A 156 -12.80 -8.47 6.21
CA ASP A 156 -12.12 -9.73 5.92
C ASP A 156 -10.59 -9.61 5.97
N VAL A 157 -10.07 -8.37 5.90
CA VAL A 157 -8.63 -8.13 5.97
C VAL A 157 -8.13 -7.73 7.36
N VAL A 158 -9.02 -7.60 8.33
CA VAL A 158 -8.64 -7.32 9.73
C VAL A 158 -7.81 -8.48 10.29
N GLY A 159 -6.62 -8.16 10.84
CA GLY A 159 -5.66 -9.14 11.32
C GLY A 159 -4.80 -9.80 10.23
N ASN A 160 -4.93 -9.39 8.96
CA ASN A 160 -4.07 -9.89 7.89
C ASN A 160 -2.65 -9.30 8.00
N SER A 161 -1.64 -10.15 7.99
CA SER A 161 -0.23 -9.76 8.13
C SER A 161 0.42 -9.27 6.83
N LEU A 162 -0.26 -9.42 5.69
CA LEU A 162 0.21 -8.89 4.41
C LEU A 162 0.15 -7.36 4.40
N SER A 163 1.08 -6.72 3.71
CA SER A 163 1.07 -5.28 3.51
C SER A 163 -0.04 -4.83 2.57
N GLY A 164 -0.43 -5.68 1.62
CA GLY A 164 -1.53 -5.46 0.70
C GLY A 164 -2.05 -6.77 0.10
N LEU A 165 -3.35 -6.83 -0.17
CA LEU A 165 -4.03 -7.96 -0.81
C LEU A 165 -4.77 -7.44 -2.04
N ILE A 166 -4.30 -7.85 -3.23
CA ILE A 166 -4.89 -7.44 -4.52
C ILE A 166 -6.20 -8.19 -4.73
N ASP A 167 -7.25 -7.44 -5.06
CA ASP A 167 -8.56 -7.96 -5.43
C ASP A 167 -8.63 -8.17 -6.95
N GLY A 168 -8.42 -9.41 -7.39
CA GLY A 168 -8.44 -9.76 -8.81
C GLY A 168 -9.83 -9.67 -9.46
N LEU A 169 -10.92 -9.75 -8.67
CA LEU A 169 -12.28 -9.56 -9.18
C LEU A 169 -12.53 -8.10 -9.58
N SER A 170 -11.96 -7.17 -8.80
CA SER A 170 -12.14 -5.73 -8.97
C SER A 170 -11.13 -5.09 -9.94
N THR A 171 -10.22 -5.85 -10.53
CA THR A 171 -9.31 -5.35 -11.58
C THR A 171 -10.10 -4.92 -12.81
N MET A 172 -9.79 -3.73 -13.33
CA MET A 172 -10.39 -3.18 -14.56
C MET A 172 -9.30 -2.65 -15.50
N CYS A 173 -9.52 -2.83 -16.79
CA CYS A 173 -8.66 -2.26 -17.83
C CYS A 173 -9.53 -1.59 -18.90
N ILE A 174 -9.19 -0.35 -19.27
CA ILE A 174 -9.88 0.44 -20.31
C ILE A 174 -8.83 0.91 -21.30
N ASP A 175 -9.17 0.92 -22.59
CA ASP A 175 -8.30 1.34 -23.70
C ASP A 175 -6.95 0.61 -23.73
N GLU A 176 -6.86 -0.56 -23.08
CA GLU A 176 -5.65 -1.41 -22.96
C GLU A 176 -4.47 -0.75 -22.23
N ASP A 177 -4.57 0.50 -21.78
CA ASP A 177 -3.50 1.24 -21.08
C ASP A 177 -3.94 1.89 -19.76
N LYS A 178 -5.23 1.90 -19.45
CA LYS A 178 -5.77 2.44 -18.20
C LYS A 178 -6.16 1.30 -17.27
N LEU A 179 -5.34 1.04 -16.29
CA LEU A 179 -5.51 -0.03 -15.31
C LEU A 179 -6.04 0.52 -13.99
N LYS A 180 -7.05 -0.15 -13.44
CA LYS A 180 -7.51 0.06 -12.06
C LYS A 180 -7.32 -1.22 -11.25
N LEU A 181 -6.73 -1.07 -10.06
CA LEU A 181 -6.60 -2.13 -9.05
C LEU A 181 -7.21 -1.68 -7.73
N ILE A 182 -7.85 -2.62 -7.05
CA ILE A 182 -8.28 -2.47 -5.65
C ILE A 182 -7.36 -3.31 -4.78
N ILE A 183 -6.83 -2.69 -3.72
CA ILE A 183 -5.87 -3.32 -2.82
C ILE A 183 -6.37 -3.15 -1.39
N TRP A 184 -6.63 -4.25 -0.72
CA TRP A 184 -7.07 -4.30 0.67
C TRP A 184 -5.89 -4.44 1.63
N PHE A 185 -5.97 -3.87 2.83
CA PHE A 185 -4.95 -4.04 3.87
C PHE A 185 -5.47 -3.68 5.27
N ASP A 186 -4.90 -4.34 6.26
CA ASP A 186 -4.99 -3.90 7.66
C ASP A 186 -3.90 -2.85 7.90
N ASN A 187 -4.30 -1.61 8.16
CA ASN A 187 -3.36 -0.49 8.31
C ASN A 187 -2.52 -0.54 9.58
N GLY A 188 -2.94 -1.29 10.59
CA GLY A 188 -2.20 -1.49 11.84
C GLY A 188 -1.38 -2.78 11.81
N TRP A 189 -2.05 -3.92 11.67
CA TRP A 189 -1.46 -5.24 11.79
C TRP A 189 -0.46 -5.56 10.67
N GLY A 190 -0.83 -5.31 9.42
CA GLY A 190 0.05 -5.52 8.27
C GLY A 190 1.32 -4.70 8.35
N TYR A 191 1.21 -3.42 8.77
CA TYR A 191 2.36 -2.55 8.94
C TYR A 191 3.28 -2.99 10.09
N ALA A 192 2.73 -3.35 11.26
CA ALA A 192 3.49 -3.87 12.39
C ALA A 192 4.20 -5.17 12.05
N SER A 193 3.52 -6.09 11.35
CA SER A 193 4.09 -7.34 10.86
C SER A 193 5.28 -7.09 9.93
N ARG A 194 5.23 -6.06 9.11
CA ARG A 194 6.34 -5.68 8.21
C ARG A 194 7.55 -5.16 8.97
N ILE A 195 7.34 -4.32 9.99
CA ILE A 195 8.43 -3.83 10.86
C ILE A 195 9.14 -5.02 11.53
N ILE A 196 8.38 -5.94 12.11
CA ILE A 196 8.95 -7.12 12.79
C ILE A 196 9.72 -8.00 11.82
N ALA A 197 9.14 -8.33 10.66
CA ALA A 197 9.78 -9.20 9.67
C ALA A 197 11.12 -8.62 9.19
N VAL A 198 11.18 -7.35 8.85
CA VAL A 198 12.42 -6.68 8.40
C VAL A 198 13.43 -6.60 9.55
N SER A 199 13.00 -6.23 10.75
CA SER A 199 13.89 -6.16 11.92
C SER A 199 14.53 -7.52 12.22
N TYR A 200 13.74 -8.60 12.15
CA TYR A 200 14.26 -9.94 12.38
C TYR A 200 15.25 -10.38 11.30
N THR A 201 14.93 -10.19 10.03
CA THR A 201 15.77 -10.65 8.92
C THR A 201 17.06 -9.87 8.75
N HIS A 202 17.05 -8.57 9.01
CA HIS A 202 18.20 -7.71 8.72
C HIS A 202 19.01 -7.28 9.95
N LEU A 203 18.42 -7.31 11.16
CA LEU A 203 19.09 -6.82 12.37
C LEU A 203 19.52 -7.95 13.34
N THR A 204 18.96 -9.15 13.23
CA THR A 204 19.22 -10.24 14.18
C THR A 204 20.01 -11.43 13.62
N LEU A 205 19.99 -11.69 12.32
CA LEU A 205 20.65 -12.85 11.71
C LEU A 205 22.17 -12.83 11.69
N PRO A 206 22.91 -11.71 11.67
CA PRO A 206 24.36 -11.74 11.73
C PRO A 206 24.96 -12.28 13.04
N THR A 207 24.15 -12.34 14.11
CA THR A 207 24.63 -12.72 15.46
C THR A 207 24.61 -14.23 15.72
N ILE A 208 24.01 -15.04 14.84
CA ILE A 208 23.91 -16.51 15.03
C ILE A 208 24.94 -17.30 14.19
N ALA A 209 25.69 -16.64 13.31
CA ALA A 209 26.71 -17.28 12.47
C ALA A 209 28.06 -17.52 13.16
N GLY A 210 28.09 -17.52 14.49
CA GLY A 210 29.31 -17.65 15.30
C GLY A 210 29.19 -18.64 16.46
N VAL A 211 28.50 -19.79 16.27
CA VAL A 211 28.61 -20.94 17.20
C VAL A 211 28.95 -22.20 16.42
#